data_5fa491c1e6fec6ae22223c89081c9fa8
#
_entry.id   5fa491c1e6fec6ae22223c89081c9fa8
#
_cell.length_a   1.000
_cell.length_b   1.000
_cell.length_c   1.000
_cell.angle_alpha   90.00
_cell.angle_beta   90.00
_cell.angle_gamma   90.00
#
_symmetry.space_group_name_H-M   'P 1'
#
loop_
_entity.id
_entity.type
_entity.pdbx_description
1 polymer ?
#
loop_
_entity_poly.entity_id
_entity_poly.type
_entity_poly.pdbx_seq_one_letter_code
_entity_poly.pdbx_strand_id
1 'polypeptide(L)'
;LCAELNTCFNWLLYSLGFSVFSYHARICNPPTILFRRHRVLGVVLPEGCYTVDVGFTLENARCPLRLEADLVQSDGACQYRYRRDPFYGWLQQQRLPGGPWTDVLGFTQEPQVDQDFAPILFYFAHSPDSNMNQFARVSRYTPQGILAIRRHVLQEEVQGQVVSARPLSPQEEGEAIRRVFHLDPTGISLTP
;
A
#
# COMPACT_ATOMS: atom_id res chain seq x y z
N LEU A 1 -3.29 -0.90 -9.48
CA LEU A 1 -3.88 -0.33 -8.25
C LEU A 1 -3.72 -1.30 -7.08
N CYS A 2 -3.85 -0.80 -5.85
CA CYS A 2 -3.73 -1.61 -4.63
C CYS A 2 -4.66 -2.82 -4.60
N ALA A 3 -5.91 -2.64 -5.03
CA ALA A 3 -6.87 -3.74 -5.08
C ALA A 3 -6.45 -4.82 -6.08
N GLU A 4 -5.91 -4.45 -7.24
CA GLU A 4 -5.44 -5.39 -8.27
C GLU A 4 -4.21 -6.15 -7.80
N LEU A 5 -3.20 -5.46 -7.23
CA LEU A 5 -1.99 -6.09 -6.70
C LEU A 5 -2.32 -7.08 -5.59
N ASN A 6 -3.18 -6.69 -4.64
CA ASN A 6 -3.61 -7.58 -3.58
C ASN A 6 -4.56 -8.69 -4.08
N THR A 7 -5.28 -8.50 -5.19
CA THR A 7 -6.04 -9.59 -5.85
C THR A 7 -5.09 -10.65 -6.39
N CYS A 8 -4.06 -10.24 -7.13
CA CYS A 8 -3.04 -11.18 -7.64
C CYS A 8 -2.32 -11.89 -6.49
N PHE A 9 -2.00 -11.18 -5.42
CA PHE A 9 -1.33 -11.75 -4.27
C PHE A 9 -2.24 -12.71 -3.48
N ASN A 10 -3.52 -12.38 -3.33
CA ASN A 10 -4.51 -13.30 -2.76
C ASN A 10 -4.58 -14.61 -3.55
N TRP A 11 -4.60 -14.51 -4.87
CA TRP A 11 -4.63 -15.65 -5.77
C TRP A 11 -3.40 -16.54 -5.63
N LEU A 12 -2.20 -15.91 -5.55
CA LEU A 12 -0.95 -16.62 -5.31
C LEU A 12 -0.98 -17.35 -3.97
N LEU A 13 -1.33 -16.68 -2.89
CA LEU A 13 -1.38 -17.28 -1.56
C LEU A 13 -2.39 -18.43 -1.48
N TYR A 14 -3.58 -18.24 -2.05
CA TYR A 14 -4.60 -19.30 -2.14
C TYR A 14 -4.08 -20.50 -2.92
N SER A 15 -3.41 -20.29 -4.06
CA SER A 15 -2.81 -21.35 -4.88
C SER A 15 -1.69 -22.11 -4.16
N LEU A 16 -1.04 -21.47 -3.20
CA LEU A 16 -0.05 -22.09 -2.33
C LEU A 16 -0.66 -22.82 -1.11
N GLY A 17 -2.00 -22.82 -0.99
CA GLY A 17 -2.73 -23.54 0.06
C GLY A 17 -2.97 -22.73 1.34
N PHE A 18 -2.73 -21.42 1.35
CA PHE A 18 -3.04 -20.57 2.50
C PHE A 18 -4.53 -20.27 2.60
N SER A 19 -5.04 -20.15 3.82
CA SER A 19 -6.38 -19.61 4.11
C SER A 19 -6.30 -18.10 4.14
N VAL A 20 -6.86 -17.44 3.10
CA VAL A 20 -6.74 -16.01 2.88
C VAL A 20 -8.10 -15.33 2.83
N PHE A 21 -8.22 -14.18 3.48
CA PHE A 21 -9.40 -13.32 3.46
C PHE A 21 -9.03 -11.93 2.98
N SER A 22 -9.94 -11.28 2.26
CA SER A 22 -9.80 -9.88 1.89
C SER A 22 -10.63 -9.01 2.80
N TYR A 23 -10.10 -7.86 3.18
CA TYR A 23 -10.80 -6.86 3.99
C TYR A 23 -10.78 -5.50 3.30
N HIS A 24 -11.90 -4.77 3.39
CA HIS A 24 -11.95 -3.38 2.99
C HIS A 24 -11.34 -2.48 4.07
N ALA A 25 -10.32 -1.71 3.70
CA ALA A 25 -9.62 -0.81 4.60
C ALA A 25 -9.79 0.67 4.23
N ARG A 26 -9.69 1.52 5.23
CA ARG A 26 -9.56 2.99 5.11
C ARG A 26 -8.10 3.36 5.30
N ILE A 27 -7.57 4.16 4.39
CA ILE A 27 -6.27 4.81 4.60
C ILE A 27 -6.50 5.96 5.58
N CYS A 28 -5.73 6.00 6.66
CA CYS A 28 -5.80 7.09 7.63
C CYS A 28 -5.09 8.33 7.07
N ASN A 29 -5.81 9.43 7.01
CA ASN A 29 -5.30 10.71 6.51
C ASN A 29 -5.96 11.86 7.29
N PRO A 30 -5.66 12.00 8.59
CA PRO A 30 -6.29 13.02 9.42
C PRO A 30 -5.98 14.44 8.87
N PRO A 31 -6.92 15.39 9.00
CA PRO A 31 -8.20 15.23 9.69
C PRO A 31 -9.32 14.58 8.85
N THR A 32 -9.07 14.21 7.60
CA THR A 32 -10.09 13.70 6.69
C THR A 32 -10.31 12.20 6.87
N ILE A 33 -11.55 11.80 7.09
CA ILE A 33 -11.94 10.38 7.06
C ILE A 33 -12.28 10.01 5.62
N LEU A 34 -11.43 9.18 5.04
CA LEU A 34 -11.62 8.68 3.68
C LEU A 34 -12.57 7.46 3.67
N PHE A 35 -13.27 7.25 2.57
CA PHE A 35 -14.06 6.02 2.38
C PHE A 35 -13.16 4.78 2.30
N ARG A 36 -13.74 3.58 2.46
CA ARG A 36 -13.00 2.33 2.31
C ARG A 36 -12.56 2.17 0.85
N ARG A 37 -11.27 2.24 0.60
CA ARG A 37 -10.71 2.26 -0.75
C ARG A 37 -9.46 1.43 -0.93
N HIS A 38 -9.10 0.68 0.09
CA HIS A 38 -7.92 -0.17 0.06
C HIS A 38 -8.29 -1.62 0.38
N ARG A 39 -7.60 -2.56 -0.25
CA ARG A 39 -7.70 -3.99 0.01
C ARG A 39 -6.49 -4.42 0.81
N VAL A 40 -6.73 -5.01 1.96
CA VAL A 40 -5.71 -5.68 2.77
C VAL A 40 -6.07 -7.15 2.90
N LEU A 41 -5.08 -8.04 2.97
CA LEU A 41 -5.29 -9.47 3.11
C LEU A 41 -5.03 -9.92 4.55
N GLY A 42 -5.88 -10.82 5.04
CA GLY A 42 -5.66 -11.58 6.26
C GLY A 42 -5.31 -13.02 5.89
N VAL A 43 -4.24 -13.55 6.46
CA VAL A 43 -3.80 -14.94 6.29
C VAL A 43 -3.93 -15.64 7.63
N VAL A 44 -4.67 -16.75 7.66
CA VAL A 44 -4.86 -17.54 8.87
C VAL A 44 -3.86 -18.69 8.89
N LEU A 45 -3.07 -18.72 9.94
CA LEU A 45 -2.11 -19.78 10.26
C LEU A 45 -2.49 -20.43 11.59
N PRO A 46 -1.95 -21.61 11.93
CA PRO A 46 -2.25 -22.27 13.21
C PRO A 46 -1.93 -21.40 14.42
N GLU A 47 -0.89 -20.56 14.33
CA GLU A 47 -0.44 -19.65 15.41
C GLU A 47 -1.17 -18.32 15.45
N GLY A 48 -2.06 -18.02 14.49
CA GLY A 48 -2.86 -16.81 14.48
C GLY A 48 -3.12 -16.21 13.12
N CYS A 49 -3.74 -15.04 13.09
CA CYS A 49 -4.02 -14.29 11.86
C CYS A 49 -2.90 -13.27 11.63
N TYR A 50 -2.50 -13.15 10.37
CA TYR A 50 -1.52 -12.17 9.90
C TYR A 50 -2.12 -11.30 8.82
N THR A 51 -1.73 -10.06 8.75
CA THR A 51 -2.03 -9.20 7.61
C THR A 51 -0.84 -9.14 6.68
N VAL A 52 -1.14 -9.14 5.38
CA VAL A 52 -0.17 -8.95 4.30
C VAL A 52 -0.75 -8.02 3.26
N ASP A 53 0.11 -7.20 2.65
CA ASP A 53 -0.31 -6.18 1.71
C ASP A 53 0.84 -5.81 0.78
N VAL A 54 0.64 -5.95 -0.52
CA VAL A 54 1.62 -5.59 -1.55
C VAL A 54 1.16 -4.40 -2.39
N GLY A 55 -0.01 -3.85 -2.07
CA GLY A 55 -0.64 -2.77 -2.83
C GLY A 55 -0.52 -1.39 -2.19
N PHE A 56 -0.11 -1.30 -0.94
CA PHE A 56 0.05 -0.04 -0.24
C PHE A 56 1.50 0.44 -0.38
N THR A 57 1.69 1.63 -0.90
CA THR A 57 3.04 2.17 -1.11
C THR A 57 3.58 2.84 0.15
N LEU A 58 4.85 2.63 0.45
CA LEU A 58 5.73 3.45 1.30
C LEU A 58 5.53 3.38 2.82
N GLU A 59 4.29 3.21 3.30
CA GLU A 59 4.00 3.12 4.73
C GLU A 59 3.60 1.71 5.13
N ASN A 60 3.88 0.73 4.25
CA ASN A 60 3.53 -0.66 4.49
C ASN A 60 4.69 -1.45 5.05
N ALA A 61 4.38 -2.38 5.93
CA ALA A 61 5.35 -3.33 6.44
C ALA A 61 5.89 -4.22 5.31
N ARG A 62 7.20 -4.45 5.33
CA ARG A 62 7.91 -5.32 4.38
C ARG A 62 7.83 -6.80 4.76
N CYS A 63 7.04 -7.13 5.78
CA CYS A 63 6.82 -8.47 6.29
C CYS A 63 5.37 -8.65 6.72
N PRO A 64 4.88 -9.89 6.84
CA PRO A 64 3.60 -10.15 7.48
C PRO A 64 3.55 -9.59 8.89
N LEU A 65 2.44 -8.95 9.25
CA LEU A 65 2.20 -8.46 10.60
C LEU A 65 1.14 -9.32 11.29
N ARG A 66 1.46 -9.86 12.46
CA ARG A 66 0.49 -10.58 13.26
C ARG A 66 -0.62 -9.64 13.73
N LEU A 67 -1.87 -10.04 13.51
CA LEU A 67 -3.05 -9.27 13.86
C LEU A 67 -3.40 -9.50 15.34
N GLU A 68 -2.61 -8.90 16.19
CA GLU A 68 -2.72 -8.98 17.64
C GLU A 68 -2.64 -7.56 18.22
N ALA A 69 -3.54 -7.25 19.16
CA ALA A 69 -3.62 -5.91 19.73
C ALA A 69 -2.36 -5.60 20.57
N ASP A 70 -1.85 -4.40 20.36
CA ASP A 70 -0.72 -3.80 21.08
C ASP A 70 0.63 -4.54 20.95
N LEU A 71 0.69 -5.61 20.16
CA LEU A 71 1.95 -6.29 19.82
C LEU A 71 2.80 -5.39 18.92
N VAL A 72 3.95 -4.96 19.42
CA VAL A 72 4.92 -4.20 18.64
C VAL A 72 5.76 -5.15 17.79
N GLN A 73 5.77 -4.92 16.49
CA GLN A 73 6.47 -5.71 15.48
C GLN A 73 7.37 -4.80 14.64
N SER A 74 8.37 -5.35 13.97
CA SER A 74 9.28 -4.56 13.14
C SER A 74 9.61 -5.29 11.84
N ASP A 75 9.75 -4.53 10.76
CA ASP A 75 10.28 -4.99 9.48
C ASP A 75 11.77 -4.64 9.29
N GLY A 76 12.42 -4.20 10.36
CA GLY A 76 13.81 -3.74 10.38
C GLY A 76 13.99 -2.25 10.06
N ALA A 77 13.03 -1.61 9.40
CA ALA A 77 13.05 -0.18 9.07
C ALA A 77 12.10 0.62 9.96
N CYS A 78 10.94 0.08 10.23
CA CYS A 78 9.88 0.70 11.01
C CYS A 78 9.34 -0.25 12.06
N GLN A 79 8.59 0.31 12.99
CA GLN A 79 7.79 -0.46 13.94
C GLN A 79 6.32 -0.33 13.62
N TYR A 80 5.58 -1.41 13.85
CA TYR A 80 4.14 -1.50 13.59
C TYR A 80 3.44 -2.10 14.80
N ARG A 81 2.17 -1.73 14.97
CA ARG A 81 1.26 -2.40 15.90
C ARG A 81 -0.17 -2.26 15.42
N TYR A 82 -1.03 -3.14 15.94
CA TYR A 82 -2.47 -3.00 15.81
C TYR A 82 -3.07 -2.55 17.13
N ARG A 83 -4.09 -1.70 17.05
CA ARG A 83 -4.95 -1.33 18.18
C ARG A 83 -6.40 -1.64 17.84
N ARG A 84 -7.19 -1.92 18.88
CA ARG A 84 -8.64 -1.91 18.75
C ARG A 84 -9.15 -0.48 18.76
N ASP A 85 -10.05 -0.18 17.82
CA ASP A 85 -10.66 1.14 17.68
C ASP A 85 -12.16 0.98 17.46
N PRO A 86 -13.03 1.76 18.15
CA PRO A 86 -14.48 1.60 18.04
C PRO A 86 -15.04 1.95 16.67
N PHE A 87 -14.37 2.78 15.88
CA PHE A 87 -14.78 3.17 14.54
C PHE A 87 -14.16 2.30 13.45
N TYR A 88 -12.84 2.05 13.54
CA TYR A 88 -12.11 1.30 12.53
C TYR A 88 -12.17 -0.22 12.74
N GLY A 89 -12.41 -0.68 13.96
CA GLY A 89 -12.27 -2.07 14.36
C GLY A 89 -10.82 -2.40 14.68
N TRP A 90 -9.98 -2.59 13.67
CA TRP A 90 -8.53 -2.66 13.78
C TRP A 90 -7.90 -1.40 13.19
N LEU A 91 -6.96 -0.81 13.92
CA LEU A 91 -6.17 0.35 13.51
C LEU A 91 -4.70 -0.02 13.48
N GLN A 92 -4.14 -0.09 12.29
CA GLN A 92 -2.70 -0.27 12.10
C GLN A 92 -2.00 1.06 12.34
N GLN A 93 -1.00 1.04 13.18
CA GLN A 93 -0.12 2.17 13.43
C GLN A 93 1.32 1.83 13.01
N GLN A 94 2.03 2.84 12.53
CA GLN A 94 3.45 2.79 12.21
C GLN A 94 4.22 3.78 13.06
N ARG A 95 5.46 3.45 13.35
CA ARG A 95 6.43 4.34 14.00
C ARG A 95 7.77 4.29 13.27
N LEU A 96 8.19 5.42 12.74
CA LEU A 96 9.56 5.61 12.24
C LEU A 96 10.55 5.66 13.42
N PRO A 97 11.85 5.36 13.20
CA PRO A 97 12.87 5.47 14.25
C PRO A 97 12.85 6.84 14.94
N GLY A 98 12.65 6.84 16.26
CA GLY A 98 12.59 8.06 17.07
C GLY A 98 11.32 8.91 16.91
N GLY A 99 10.39 8.52 16.05
CA GLY A 99 9.14 9.24 15.80
C GLY A 99 7.96 8.81 16.68
N PRO A 100 6.82 9.50 16.57
CA PRO A 100 5.58 9.11 17.20
C PRO A 100 4.91 7.95 16.45
N TRP A 101 3.92 7.31 17.09
CA TRP A 101 2.98 6.42 16.41
C TRP A 101 2.03 7.23 15.52
N THR A 102 1.88 6.81 14.27
CA THR A 102 0.95 7.38 13.29
C THR A 102 -0.02 6.33 12.79
N ASP A 103 -1.27 6.72 12.60
CA ASP A 103 -2.31 5.85 12.08
C ASP A 103 -2.11 5.66 10.56
N VAL A 104 -2.17 4.43 10.10
CA VAL A 104 -1.92 4.05 8.69
C VAL A 104 -3.18 3.52 8.03
N LEU A 105 -3.74 2.44 8.57
CA LEU A 105 -4.88 1.73 8.02
C LEU A 105 -5.88 1.38 9.10
N GLY A 106 -7.18 1.54 8.78
CA GLY A 106 -8.26 1.05 9.61
C GLY A 106 -9.16 0.07 8.84
N PHE A 107 -9.50 -1.09 9.43
CA PHE A 107 -10.36 -2.10 8.81
C PHE A 107 -11.09 -2.97 9.84
N THR A 108 -12.19 -3.58 9.39
CA THR A 108 -12.89 -4.65 10.11
C THR A 108 -12.55 -6.00 9.50
N GLN A 109 -12.65 -7.08 10.29
CA GLN A 109 -12.42 -8.44 9.78
C GLN A 109 -13.67 -9.04 9.08
N GLU A 110 -14.50 -8.21 8.50
CA GLU A 110 -15.59 -8.65 7.64
C GLU A 110 -15.02 -9.10 6.30
N PRO A 111 -15.12 -10.41 5.95
CA PRO A 111 -14.57 -10.92 4.71
C PRO A 111 -15.27 -10.31 3.49
N GLN A 112 -14.49 -9.95 2.50
CA GLN A 112 -14.95 -9.38 1.24
C GLN A 112 -14.63 -10.34 0.08
N VAL A 113 -15.49 -10.38 -0.92
CA VAL A 113 -15.24 -11.06 -2.19
C VAL A 113 -14.74 -10.05 -3.25
N ASP A 114 -14.24 -10.55 -4.38
CA ASP A 114 -13.68 -9.67 -5.42
C ASP A 114 -14.69 -8.66 -5.95
N GLN A 115 -15.98 -9.02 -6.03
CA GLN A 115 -17.06 -8.15 -6.47
C GLN A 115 -17.26 -6.92 -5.56
N ASP A 116 -16.94 -7.03 -4.28
CA ASP A 116 -17.08 -5.91 -3.33
C ASP A 116 -16.09 -4.78 -3.65
N PHE A 117 -15.00 -5.10 -4.36
CA PHE A 117 -14.00 -4.11 -4.80
C PHE A 117 -14.33 -3.46 -6.15
N ALA A 118 -15.31 -3.97 -6.90
CA ALA A 118 -15.65 -3.43 -8.23
C ALA A 118 -16.07 -1.95 -8.21
N PRO A 119 -16.88 -1.46 -7.25
CA PRO A 119 -17.25 -0.05 -7.19
C PRO A 119 -16.04 0.89 -7.00
N ILE A 120 -15.06 0.49 -6.17
CA ILE A 120 -13.88 1.31 -5.91
C ILE A 120 -12.91 1.29 -7.09
N LEU A 121 -12.78 0.16 -7.80
CA LEU A 121 -12.00 0.07 -9.03
C LEU A 121 -12.62 0.96 -10.11
N PHE A 122 -13.95 0.94 -10.25
CA PHE A 122 -14.66 1.83 -11.17
C PHE A 122 -14.44 3.31 -10.83
N TYR A 123 -14.53 3.68 -9.54
CA TYR A 123 -14.23 5.04 -9.08
C TYR A 123 -12.80 5.45 -9.45
N PHE A 124 -11.82 4.61 -9.17
CA PHE A 124 -10.42 4.91 -9.49
C PHE A 124 -10.15 5.04 -10.97
N ALA A 125 -10.85 4.26 -11.80
CA ALA A 125 -10.66 4.30 -13.24
C ALA A 125 -11.38 5.47 -13.93
N HIS A 126 -12.51 5.96 -13.39
CA HIS A 126 -13.43 6.84 -14.14
C HIS A 126 -13.75 8.15 -13.44
N SER A 127 -13.57 8.26 -12.12
CA SER A 127 -13.93 9.51 -11.43
C SER A 127 -12.92 10.62 -11.72
N PRO A 128 -13.37 11.84 -12.07
CA PRO A 128 -12.49 12.99 -12.18
C PRO A 128 -11.82 13.38 -10.85
N ASP A 129 -12.43 13.01 -9.72
CA ASP A 129 -11.87 13.25 -8.39
C ASP A 129 -10.81 12.21 -7.98
N SER A 130 -10.61 11.19 -8.81
CA SER A 130 -9.59 10.17 -8.58
C SER A 130 -8.21 10.68 -8.94
N ASN A 131 -7.32 10.78 -7.97
CA ASN A 131 -5.93 11.11 -8.23
C ASN A 131 -5.11 9.95 -8.82
N MET A 132 -5.73 8.77 -9.01
CA MET A 132 -5.08 7.62 -9.62
C MET A 132 -5.02 7.70 -11.14
N ASN A 133 -5.82 8.61 -11.76
CA ASN A 133 -5.87 8.81 -13.20
C ASN A 133 -5.00 9.98 -13.67
N GLN A 134 -4.42 10.74 -12.73
CA GLN A 134 -3.78 12.02 -13.08
C GLN A 134 -2.30 11.86 -13.45
N PHE A 135 -1.63 10.84 -12.94
CA PHE A 135 -0.20 10.59 -13.22
C PHE A 135 0.18 9.17 -12.85
N ALA A 136 1.19 8.66 -13.54
CA ALA A 136 1.79 7.37 -13.22
C ALA A 136 2.47 7.44 -11.86
N ARG A 137 2.40 6.32 -11.14
CA ARG A 137 3.11 6.12 -9.86
C ARG A 137 3.82 4.79 -9.93
N VAL A 138 5.10 4.81 -9.70
CA VAL A 138 5.89 3.59 -9.59
C VAL A 138 6.86 3.73 -8.42
N SER A 139 7.03 2.67 -7.66
CA SER A 139 7.96 2.66 -6.55
C SER A 139 8.54 1.27 -6.32
N ARG A 140 9.73 1.24 -5.74
CA ARG A 140 10.34 0.02 -5.25
C ARG A 140 11.13 0.28 -3.98
N TYR A 141 11.25 -0.74 -3.15
CA TYR A 141 12.18 -0.71 -2.03
C TYR A 141 13.62 -0.86 -2.52
N THR A 142 14.52 -0.16 -1.85
CA THR A 142 15.98 -0.33 -1.97
C THR A 142 16.53 -0.74 -0.60
N PRO A 143 17.77 -1.21 -0.50
CA PRO A 143 18.38 -1.51 0.80
C PRO A 143 18.40 -0.32 1.76
N GLN A 144 18.45 0.92 1.23
CA GLN A 144 18.52 2.14 2.02
C GLN A 144 17.15 2.77 2.31
N GLY A 145 16.14 2.51 1.46
CA GLY A 145 14.84 3.16 1.58
C GLY A 145 13.91 2.84 0.42
N ILE A 146 13.46 3.86 -0.26
CA ILE A 146 12.48 3.77 -1.35
C ILE A 146 12.92 4.66 -2.50
N LEU A 147 12.82 4.12 -3.71
CA LEU A 147 12.92 4.87 -4.95
C LEU A 147 11.54 4.93 -5.59
N ALA A 148 11.08 6.14 -5.94
CA ALA A 148 9.74 6.33 -6.49
C ALA A 148 9.71 7.39 -7.60
N ILE A 149 8.78 7.23 -8.55
CA ILE A 149 8.32 8.32 -9.40
C ILE A 149 6.93 8.72 -8.93
N ARG A 150 6.77 10.00 -8.61
CA ARG A 150 5.50 10.61 -8.23
C ARG A 150 5.36 11.97 -8.89
N ARG A 151 4.25 12.19 -9.61
CA ARG A 151 3.99 13.47 -10.29
C ARG A 151 5.17 13.94 -11.14
N HIS A 152 5.71 13.03 -11.96
CA HIS A 152 6.85 13.29 -12.83
C HIS A 152 8.17 13.64 -12.09
N VAL A 153 8.28 13.28 -10.81
CA VAL A 153 9.50 13.48 -10.02
C VAL A 153 10.06 12.12 -9.61
N LEU A 154 11.28 11.83 -10.02
CA LEU A 154 12.05 10.71 -9.47
C LEU A 154 12.63 11.15 -8.14
N GLN A 155 12.30 10.43 -7.09
CA GLN A 155 12.77 10.74 -5.74
C GLN A 155 13.25 9.50 -5.00
N GLU A 156 14.23 9.71 -4.14
CA GLU A 156 14.73 8.73 -3.20
C GLU A 156 14.35 9.16 -1.79
N GLU A 157 13.79 8.23 -1.04
CA GLU A 157 13.41 8.43 0.36
C GLU A 157 14.19 7.47 1.25
N VAL A 158 14.80 8.01 2.29
CA VAL A 158 15.52 7.26 3.32
C VAL A 158 14.94 7.65 4.66
N GLN A 159 14.51 6.66 5.46
CA GLN A 159 13.88 6.89 6.78
C GLN A 159 12.71 7.89 6.74
N GLY A 160 11.90 7.85 5.67
CA GLY A 160 10.74 8.72 5.49
C GLY A 160 11.08 10.17 5.06
N GLN A 161 12.35 10.46 4.75
CA GLN A 161 12.78 11.77 4.26
C GLN A 161 13.24 11.67 2.81
N VAL A 162 12.82 12.63 1.98
CA VAL A 162 13.30 12.76 0.61
C VAL A 162 14.73 13.25 0.64
N VAL A 163 15.68 12.42 0.23
CA VAL A 163 17.11 12.73 0.17
C VAL A 163 17.56 13.17 -1.22
N SER A 164 16.79 12.81 -2.25
CA SER A 164 17.02 13.22 -3.63
C SER A 164 15.69 13.37 -4.35
N ALA A 165 15.55 14.41 -5.18
CA ALA A 165 14.38 14.63 -6.02
C ALA A 165 14.80 15.30 -7.33
N ARG A 166 14.36 14.70 -8.48
CA ARG A 166 14.65 15.21 -9.82
C ARG A 166 13.38 15.17 -10.66
N PRO A 167 12.92 16.32 -11.21
CA PRO A 167 11.85 16.35 -12.22
C PRO A 167 12.26 15.56 -13.47
N LEU A 168 11.29 14.93 -14.10
CA LEU A 168 11.45 14.15 -15.31
C LEU A 168 10.58 14.73 -16.43
N SER A 169 11.12 14.81 -17.64
CA SER A 169 10.29 14.92 -18.82
C SER A 169 9.55 13.58 -19.09
N PRO A 170 8.48 13.56 -19.89
CA PRO A 170 7.77 12.33 -20.23
C PRO A 170 8.68 11.24 -20.81
N GLN A 171 9.66 11.64 -21.63
CA GLN A 171 10.64 10.71 -22.21
C GLN A 171 11.54 10.12 -21.13
N GLU A 172 12.11 10.95 -20.25
CA GLU A 172 12.95 10.52 -19.14
C GLU A 172 12.19 9.63 -18.15
N GLU A 173 10.90 9.92 -17.92
CA GLU A 173 10.04 9.11 -17.07
C GLU A 173 9.86 7.70 -17.65
N GLY A 174 9.56 7.58 -18.96
CA GLY A 174 9.48 6.30 -19.64
C GLY A 174 10.80 5.51 -19.58
N GLU A 175 11.94 6.19 -19.77
CA GLU A 175 13.25 5.57 -19.63
C GLU A 175 13.54 5.12 -18.20
N ALA A 176 13.18 5.93 -17.20
CA ALA A 176 13.37 5.59 -15.79
C ALA A 176 12.48 4.38 -15.40
N ILE A 177 11.22 4.35 -15.83
CA ILE A 177 10.33 3.19 -15.60
C ILE A 177 10.97 1.91 -16.15
N ARG A 178 11.51 1.97 -17.37
CA ARG A 178 12.12 0.79 -18.01
C ARG A 178 13.45 0.40 -17.35
N ARG A 179 14.37 1.34 -17.16
CA ARG A 179 15.75 1.04 -16.75
C ARG A 179 15.91 0.89 -15.25
N VAL A 180 15.16 1.69 -14.48
CA VAL A 180 15.31 1.75 -13.02
C VAL A 180 14.33 0.81 -12.32
N PHE A 181 13.07 0.77 -12.81
CA PHE A 181 12.04 -0.06 -12.20
C PHE A 181 11.84 -1.40 -12.91
N HIS A 182 12.48 -1.60 -14.08
CA HIS A 182 12.38 -2.83 -14.89
C HIS A 182 10.94 -3.16 -15.30
N LEU A 183 10.14 -2.12 -15.58
CA LEU A 183 8.76 -2.24 -16.02
C LEU A 183 8.64 -1.75 -17.48
N ASP A 184 7.68 -2.31 -18.22
CA ASP A 184 7.34 -1.81 -19.54
C ASP A 184 6.37 -0.62 -19.41
N PRO A 185 6.74 0.59 -19.86
CA PRO A 185 5.86 1.75 -19.81
C PRO A 185 4.83 1.77 -20.95
N THR A 186 4.83 0.79 -21.85
CA THR A 186 3.89 0.73 -22.99
C THR A 186 2.44 0.69 -22.49
N GLY A 187 1.60 1.61 -22.97
CA GLY A 187 0.20 1.72 -22.55
C GLY A 187 -0.02 2.51 -21.24
N ILE A 188 1.05 3.01 -20.60
CA ILE A 188 0.93 3.93 -19.47
C ILE A 188 0.86 5.36 -20.02
N SER A 189 -0.20 6.11 -19.71
CA SER A 189 -0.24 7.55 -20.01
C SER A 189 0.74 8.26 -19.08
N LEU A 190 1.80 8.82 -19.64
CA LEU A 190 2.82 9.62 -18.93
C LEU A 190 2.59 11.13 -19.07
N THR A 191 1.55 11.50 -19.79
CA THR A 191 1.11 12.90 -19.96
C THR A 191 -0.13 13.15 -19.11
N PRO A 192 -0.27 14.36 -18.51
CA PRO A 192 -1.47 14.75 -17.79
C PRO A 192 -2.71 14.81 -18.67
#